data_dfa1cf5b50b70a463385eccb61ca8cbb
#
_entry.id   dfa1cf5b50b70a463385eccb61ca8cbb
#
_cell.length_a   1.000
_cell.length_b   1.000
_cell.length_c   1.000
_cell.angle_alpha   90.00
_cell.angle_beta   90.00
_cell.angle_gamma   90.00
#
_symmetry.space_group_name_H-M   'P 1'
#
loop_
_entity.id
_entity.type
_entity.pdbx_description
1 polymer ?
#
loop_
_entity_poly.entity_id
_entity_poly.type
_entity_poly.pdbx_seq_one_letter_code
_entity_poly.pdbx_strand_id
1 'polypeptide(L)'
;MPAAVASMAEAAAAANRYPDMGATDLIHAIAKHLKLRPEQVAVGCGSSALCQQLVQITCTTGDEVVFPWRSFEAYPIFARVAGATPRPVPLTADHRVDLPALAAAITPATRLVFVCNPNNPTGTTIIKQEFEEFMAVVPPTTLVALDEAYFEFVRTQDTPMGTEVVVKHENVVALRTFSKAYGLAGVRVGYAFGNPAIIAALNKVAIPFGVSAVAQAGAIASLAGAAQLLERTNETVSERDRVARAIGAIPSEANFVWLPTKTTETAATLAQQLADQGVIVRAFPEGVRITVTDHAEANRFLAAWNSITQ
;
A
#
# COMPACT_ATOMS: atom_id res chain seq x y z
N MET A 1 2.57 -0.51 18.83
CA MET A 1 1.69 0.15 19.83
C MET A 1 1.47 -0.82 20.99
N PRO A 2 1.72 -0.42 22.26
CA PRO A 2 1.67 -1.35 23.43
C PRO A 2 0.32 -2.03 23.59
N ALA A 3 -0.79 -1.30 23.46
CA ALA A 3 -2.13 -1.87 23.56
C ALA A 3 -2.39 -2.98 22.52
N ALA A 4 -1.92 -2.80 21.27
CA ALA A 4 -2.04 -3.82 20.25
C ALA A 4 -1.24 -5.09 20.60
N VAL A 5 -0.02 -4.93 21.15
CA VAL A 5 0.81 -6.07 21.60
C VAL A 5 0.11 -6.83 22.73
N ALA A 6 -0.46 -6.13 23.72
CA ALA A 6 -1.19 -6.76 24.83
C ALA A 6 -2.42 -7.54 24.32
N SER A 7 -3.26 -6.93 23.44
CA SER A 7 -4.42 -7.59 22.86
C SER A 7 -4.07 -8.80 22.01
N MET A 8 -2.96 -8.73 21.27
CA MET A 8 -2.47 -9.88 20.49
C MET A 8 -2.00 -11.02 21.39
N ALA A 9 -1.30 -10.72 22.50
CA ALA A 9 -0.85 -11.73 23.45
C ALA A 9 -2.04 -12.43 24.12
N GLU A 10 -3.08 -11.70 24.51
CA GLU A 10 -4.32 -12.25 25.05
C GLU A 10 -5.03 -13.16 24.02
N ALA A 11 -5.19 -12.68 22.78
CA ALA A 11 -5.79 -13.48 21.71
C ALA A 11 -4.97 -14.75 21.38
N ALA A 12 -3.65 -14.70 21.49
CA ALA A 12 -2.77 -15.85 21.26
C ALA A 12 -3.00 -16.96 22.30
N ALA A 13 -3.40 -16.64 23.53
CA ALA A 13 -3.72 -17.64 24.56
C ALA A 13 -4.95 -18.51 24.20
N ALA A 14 -5.81 -18.04 23.27
CA ALA A 14 -6.99 -18.77 22.76
C ALA A 14 -6.78 -19.34 21.35
N ALA A 15 -5.52 -19.47 20.88
CA ALA A 15 -5.18 -19.87 19.51
C ALA A 15 -5.63 -21.30 19.11
N ASN A 16 -6.07 -22.12 20.08
CA ASN A 16 -6.69 -23.43 19.84
C ASN A 16 -8.13 -23.36 19.30
N ARG A 17 -8.69 -22.15 19.16
CA ARG A 17 -10.02 -21.91 18.59
C ARG A 17 -9.91 -21.14 17.28
N TYR A 18 -10.81 -21.46 16.33
CA TYR A 18 -10.96 -20.67 15.12
C TYR A 18 -11.37 -19.22 15.48
N PRO A 19 -10.87 -18.21 14.72
CA PRO A 19 -11.35 -16.84 14.86
C PRO A 19 -12.81 -16.71 14.38
N ASP A 20 -13.40 -15.53 14.59
CA ASP A 20 -14.62 -15.18 13.85
C ASP A 20 -14.33 -15.18 12.34
N MET A 21 -15.04 -16.03 11.62
CA MET A 21 -14.85 -16.22 10.17
C MET A 21 -15.10 -14.93 9.38
N GLY A 22 -16.09 -14.15 9.83
CA GLY A 22 -16.49 -12.88 9.22
C GLY A 22 -15.63 -11.70 9.66
N ALA A 23 -14.76 -11.86 10.67
CA ALA A 23 -14.04 -10.77 11.33
C ALA A 23 -14.94 -9.58 11.66
N THR A 24 -16.13 -9.86 12.17
CA THR A 24 -17.26 -8.92 12.34
C THR A 24 -16.87 -7.69 13.15
N ASP A 25 -16.24 -7.89 14.32
CA ASP A 25 -15.84 -6.79 15.19
C ASP A 25 -14.78 -5.91 14.52
N LEU A 26 -13.83 -6.50 13.79
CA LEU A 26 -12.82 -5.77 13.04
C LEU A 26 -13.46 -4.94 11.91
N ILE A 27 -14.38 -5.52 11.15
CA ILE A 27 -15.11 -4.82 10.08
C ILE A 27 -15.88 -3.62 10.66
N HIS A 28 -16.60 -3.81 11.78
CA HIS A 28 -17.30 -2.72 12.45
C HIS A 28 -16.34 -1.62 12.96
N ALA A 29 -15.20 -2.00 13.52
CA ALA A 29 -14.19 -1.04 13.98
C ALA A 29 -13.60 -0.22 12.82
N ILE A 30 -13.29 -0.87 11.67
CA ILE A 30 -12.80 -0.19 10.48
C ILE A 30 -13.88 0.71 9.88
N ALA A 31 -15.10 0.22 9.73
CA ALA A 31 -16.23 0.99 9.19
C ALA A 31 -16.49 2.26 10.02
N LYS A 32 -16.48 2.13 11.34
CA LYS A 32 -16.59 3.29 12.26
C LYS A 32 -15.42 4.27 12.07
N HIS A 33 -14.19 3.76 11.97
CA HIS A 33 -12.99 4.58 11.77
C HIS A 33 -13.05 5.38 10.47
N LEU A 34 -13.53 4.76 9.38
CA LEU A 34 -13.65 5.37 8.05
C LEU A 34 -14.95 6.16 7.87
N LYS A 35 -15.91 6.11 8.83
CA LYS A 35 -17.27 6.65 8.72
C LYS A 35 -18.06 6.05 7.54
N LEU A 36 -17.87 4.76 7.32
CA LEU A 36 -18.56 3.94 6.31
C LEU A 36 -19.49 2.93 7.00
N ARG A 37 -20.29 2.24 6.19
CA ARG A 37 -21.12 1.11 6.66
C ARG A 37 -20.32 -0.19 6.62
N PRO A 38 -20.60 -1.19 7.50
CA PRO A 38 -19.87 -2.46 7.53
C PRO A 38 -19.85 -3.20 6.19
N GLU A 39 -20.94 -3.17 5.41
CA GLU A 39 -21.03 -3.80 4.09
C GLU A 39 -20.14 -3.14 3.01
N GLN A 40 -19.52 -2.01 3.32
CA GLN A 40 -18.55 -1.33 2.48
C GLN A 40 -17.10 -1.71 2.80
N VAL A 41 -16.87 -2.66 3.73
CA VAL A 41 -15.53 -3.03 4.20
C VAL A 41 -15.31 -4.54 4.06
N ALA A 42 -14.17 -4.93 3.50
CA ALA A 42 -13.65 -6.30 3.52
C ALA A 42 -12.27 -6.33 4.18
N VAL A 43 -11.95 -7.43 4.86
CA VAL A 43 -10.63 -7.64 5.49
C VAL A 43 -9.94 -8.84 4.87
N GLY A 44 -8.60 -8.85 4.92
CA GLY A 44 -7.81 -9.94 4.33
C GLY A 44 -6.45 -10.13 5.02
N CYS A 45 -5.77 -11.20 4.66
CA CYS A 45 -4.42 -11.53 5.13
C CYS A 45 -3.37 -10.55 4.55
N GLY A 46 -3.43 -9.28 5.01
CA GLY A 46 -2.76 -8.12 4.42
C GLY A 46 -3.48 -7.60 3.17
N SER A 47 -3.23 -6.34 2.80
CA SER A 47 -3.78 -5.77 1.55
C SER A 47 -3.34 -6.54 0.30
N SER A 48 -2.22 -7.24 0.34
CA SER A 48 -1.74 -8.08 -0.75
C SER A 48 -2.72 -9.21 -1.13
N ALA A 49 -3.35 -9.85 -0.12
CA ALA A 49 -4.38 -10.86 -0.39
C ALA A 49 -5.61 -10.23 -1.06
N LEU A 50 -6.00 -9.03 -0.64
CA LEU A 50 -7.10 -8.27 -1.25
C LEU A 50 -6.78 -7.84 -2.68
N CYS A 51 -5.53 -7.41 -2.97
CA CYS A 51 -5.10 -7.17 -4.35
C CYS A 51 -5.25 -8.42 -5.23
N GLN A 52 -4.82 -9.59 -4.75
CA GLN A 52 -4.99 -10.86 -5.46
C GLN A 52 -6.48 -11.21 -5.65
N GLN A 53 -7.30 -11.05 -4.63
CA GLN A 53 -8.74 -11.28 -4.70
C GLN A 53 -9.44 -10.35 -5.68
N LEU A 54 -9.02 -9.06 -5.76
CA LEU A 54 -9.52 -8.12 -6.78
C LEU A 54 -9.28 -8.64 -8.19
N VAL A 55 -8.08 -9.15 -8.47
CA VAL A 55 -7.81 -9.78 -9.78
C VAL A 55 -8.69 -11.02 -9.99
N GLN A 56 -8.87 -11.87 -8.97
CA GLN A 56 -9.70 -13.09 -9.06
C GLN A 56 -11.18 -12.82 -9.34
N ILE A 57 -11.74 -11.72 -8.81
CA ILE A 57 -13.16 -11.38 -9.02
C ILE A 57 -13.41 -10.61 -10.32
N THR A 58 -12.37 -10.05 -10.94
CA THR A 58 -12.51 -9.20 -12.13
C THR A 58 -11.98 -9.85 -13.39
N CYS A 59 -10.99 -10.73 -13.30
CA CYS A 59 -10.23 -11.22 -14.45
C CYS A 59 -10.33 -12.72 -14.64
N THR A 60 -10.33 -13.10 -15.92
CA THR A 60 -10.14 -14.47 -16.41
C THR A 60 -9.06 -14.46 -17.49
N THR A 61 -8.80 -15.65 -18.10
CA THR A 61 -7.89 -15.76 -19.25
C THR A 61 -8.35 -14.87 -20.41
N GLY A 62 -7.46 -14.03 -20.90
CA GLY A 62 -7.73 -13.05 -21.97
C GLY A 62 -8.02 -11.63 -21.45
N ASP A 63 -8.33 -11.48 -20.17
CA ASP A 63 -8.48 -10.14 -19.56
C ASP A 63 -7.13 -9.52 -19.23
N GLU A 64 -7.13 -8.21 -18.99
CA GLU A 64 -5.93 -7.41 -18.73
C GLU A 64 -6.02 -6.68 -17.39
N VAL A 65 -4.86 -6.57 -16.71
CA VAL A 65 -4.67 -5.74 -15.52
C VAL A 65 -3.65 -4.67 -15.83
N VAL A 66 -4.04 -3.40 -15.76
CA VAL A 66 -3.18 -2.23 -15.99
C VAL A 66 -2.65 -1.71 -14.65
N PHE A 67 -1.38 -1.33 -14.59
CA PHE A 67 -0.75 -0.78 -13.39
C PHE A 67 0.49 0.04 -13.74
N PRO A 68 0.88 1.04 -12.90
CA PRO A 68 2.12 1.79 -13.10
C PRO A 68 3.34 0.89 -12.91
N TRP A 69 4.42 1.18 -13.61
CA TRP A 69 5.67 0.44 -13.46
C TRP A 69 6.90 1.38 -13.55
N ARG A 70 7.67 1.47 -12.53
CA ARG A 70 7.84 0.65 -11.30
C ARG A 70 6.76 0.98 -10.27
N SER A 71 6.11 -0.08 -9.77
CA SER A 71 5.17 0.01 -8.67
C SER A 71 5.27 -1.25 -7.79
N PHE A 72 4.23 -1.61 -7.04
CA PHE A 72 4.25 -2.79 -6.17
C PHE A 72 4.45 -4.06 -7.01
N GLU A 73 5.57 -4.76 -6.74
CA GLU A 73 6.06 -5.86 -7.57
C GLU A 73 5.12 -7.08 -7.64
N ALA A 74 4.12 -7.14 -6.77
CA ALA A 74 3.17 -8.23 -6.77
C ALA A 74 2.01 -8.06 -7.79
N TYR A 75 1.74 -6.87 -8.30
CA TYR A 75 0.66 -6.68 -9.28
C TYR A 75 0.79 -7.58 -10.52
N PRO A 76 1.94 -7.65 -11.21
CA PRO A 76 2.11 -8.56 -12.34
C PRO A 76 2.03 -10.05 -11.94
N ILE A 77 2.40 -10.39 -10.71
CA ILE A 77 2.30 -11.76 -10.19
C ILE A 77 0.82 -12.13 -10.04
N PHE A 78 0.02 -11.28 -9.40
CA PHE A 78 -1.42 -11.53 -9.20
C PHE A 78 -2.16 -11.66 -10.53
N ALA A 79 -1.84 -10.79 -11.52
CA ALA A 79 -2.41 -10.87 -12.86
C ALA A 79 -2.13 -12.26 -13.49
N ARG A 80 -0.87 -12.71 -13.49
CA ARG A 80 -0.49 -14.00 -14.08
C ARG A 80 -1.10 -15.19 -13.36
N VAL A 81 -1.19 -15.16 -12.01
CA VAL A 81 -1.80 -16.25 -11.22
C VAL A 81 -3.28 -16.44 -11.59
N ALA A 82 -3.99 -15.37 -11.92
CA ALA A 82 -5.38 -15.44 -12.39
C ALA A 82 -5.53 -15.71 -13.89
N GLY A 83 -4.42 -15.89 -14.63
CA GLY A 83 -4.43 -16.09 -16.09
C GLY A 83 -4.64 -14.80 -16.90
N ALA A 84 -4.65 -13.65 -16.24
CA ALA A 84 -4.78 -12.35 -16.90
C ALA A 84 -3.42 -11.84 -17.42
N THR A 85 -3.47 -10.94 -18.40
CA THR A 85 -2.29 -10.30 -18.98
C THR A 85 -1.91 -9.05 -18.18
N PRO A 86 -0.70 -8.97 -17.60
CA PRO A 86 -0.21 -7.75 -16.96
C PRO A 86 0.14 -6.70 -18.02
N ARG A 87 -0.36 -5.48 -17.83
CA ARG A 87 -0.09 -4.29 -18.66
C ARG A 87 0.63 -3.22 -17.84
N PRO A 88 1.97 -3.28 -17.73
CA PRO A 88 2.74 -2.26 -17.06
C PRO A 88 2.81 -0.97 -17.88
N VAL A 89 2.61 0.17 -17.23
CA VAL A 89 2.71 1.52 -17.82
C VAL A 89 3.85 2.27 -17.14
N PRO A 90 4.83 2.81 -17.88
CA PRO A 90 5.95 3.54 -17.31
C PRO A 90 5.49 4.71 -16.43
N LEU A 91 6.29 5.04 -15.41
CA LEU A 91 6.15 6.27 -14.65
C LEU A 91 6.59 7.47 -15.51
N THR A 92 6.19 8.66 -15.10
CA THR A 92 6.71 9.92 -15.65
C THR A 92 8.22 10.09 -15.36
N ALA A 93 8.86 11.04 -16.02
CA ALA A 93 10.29 11.32 -15.84
C ALA A 93 10.66 11.75 -14.40
N ASP A 94 9.71 12.32 -13.66
CA ASP A 94 9.81 12.66 -12.24
C ASP A 94 9.31 11.55 -11.30
N HIS A 95 9.21 10.33 -11.82
CA HIS A 95 8.85 9.11 -11.09
C HIS A 95 7.45 9.10 -10.46
N ARG A 96 6.52 9.86 -10.99
CA ARG A 96 5.11 9.85 -10.61
C ARG A 96 4.33 8.83 -11.44
N VAL A 97 3.18 8.41 -10.93
CA VAL A 97 2.22 7.63 -11.72
C VAL A 97 1.68 8.50 -12.85
N ASP A 98 1.80 8.02 -14.08
CA ASP A 98 1.29 8.69 -15.29
C ASP A 98 -0.17 8.27 -15.54
N LEU A 99 -1.12 9.02 -14.97
CA LEU A 99 -2.55 8.72 -15.09
C LEU A 99 -3.06 8.85 -16.55
N PRO A 100 -2.65 9.85 -17.35
CA PRO A 100 -2.96 9.88 -18.78
C PRO A 100 -2.49 8.64 -19.54
N ALA A 101 -1.26 8.18 -19.28
CA ALA A 101 -0.73 6.97 -19.92
C ALA A 101 -1.45 5.70 -19.43
N LEU A 102 -1.83 5.61 -18.13
CA LEU A 102 -2.67 4.53 -17.61
C LEU A 102 -4.03 4.50 -18.32
N ALA A 103 -4.68 5.64 -18.50
CA ALA A 103 -5.95 5.76 -19.23
C ALA A 103 -5.81 5.30 -20.68
N ALA A 104 -4.75 5.71 -21.37
CA ALA A 104 -4.47 5.31 -22.77
C ALA A 104 -4.16 3.80 -22.90
N ALA A 105 -3.71 3.14 -21.85
CA ALA A 105 -3.44 1.70 -21.84
C ALA A 105 -4.69 0.84 -21.64
N ILE A 106 -5.83 1.43 -21.28
CA ILE A 106 -7.10 0.71 -21.08
C ILE A 106 -7.64 0.25 -22.44
N THR A 107 -7.94 -1.04 -22.55
CA THR A 107 -8.55 -1.66 -23.73
C THR A 107 -9.91 -2.28 -23.36
N PRO A 108 -10.70 -2.76 -24.34
CA PRO A 108 -11.92 -3.52 -24.04
C PRO A 108 -11.70 -4.80 -23.21
N ALA A 109 -10.46 -5.31 -23.14
CA ALA A 109 -10.08 -6.46 -22.30
C ALA A 109 -9.66 -6.05 -20.87
N THR A 110 -9.44 -4.76 -20.59
CA THR A 110 -9.02 -4.29 -19.27
C THR A 110 -10.17 -4.39 -18.27
N ARG A 111 -9.95 -5.14 -17.17
CA ARG A 111 -10.92 -5.31 -16.09
C ARG A 111 -10.53 -4.61 -14.81
N LEU A 112 -9.24 -4.41 -14.59
CA LEU A 112 -8.71 -3.84 -13.36
C LEU A 112 -7.54 -2.90 -13.66
N VAL A 113 -7.55 -1.73 -13.01
CA VAL A 113 -6.41 -0.81 -12.97
C VAL A 113 -5.99 -0.63 -11.51
N PHE A 114 -4.72 -0.90 -11.20
CA PHE A 114 -4.14 -0.50 -9.92
C PHE A 114 -3.56 0.90 -9.99
N VAL A 115 -3.87 1.72 -9.01
CA VAL A 115 -3.28 3.05 -8.79
C VAL A 115 -2.67 3.06 -7.39
N CYS A 116 -1.34 2.97 -7.31
CA CYS A 116 -0.61 2.97 -6.03
C CYS A 116 -0.33 4.41 -5.61
N ASN A 117 -0.91 4.86 -4.49
CA ASN A 117 -0.84 6.25 -4.04
C ASN A 117 -0.80 6.37 -2.51
N PRO A 118 0.35 6.73 -1.91
CA PRO A 118 1.67 6.98 -2.52
C PRO A 118 2.24 5.75 -3.23
N ASN A 119 2.95 5.98 -4.34
CA ASN A 119 3.53 4.88 -5.12
C ASN A 119 4.70 4.21 -4.38
N ASN A 120 4.79 2.93 -4.44
CA ASN A 120 5.93 2.13 -4.00
C ASN A 120 6.67 1.61 -5.26
N PRO A 121 7.95 1.96 -5.51
CA PRO A 121 8.95 2.38 -4.52
C PRO A 121 9.24 3.89 -4.48
N THR A 122 8.58 4.73 -5.25
CA THR A 122 8.99 6.12 -5.44
C THR A 122 8.55 7.07 -4.34
N GLY A 123 7.46 6.73 -3.61
CA GLY A 123 6.88 7.57 -2.56
C GLY A 123 6.13 8.79 -3.08
N THR A 124 6.06 8.98 -4.40
CA THR A 124 5.35 10.09 -5.05
C THR A 124 3.84 9.90 -4.99
N THR A 125 3.10 10.99 -5.05
CA THR A 125 1.63 11.00 -5.09
C THR A 125 1.11 11.56 -6.41
N ILE A 126 -0.12 11.18 -6.74
CA ILE A 126 -0.93 11.83 -7.77
C ILE A 126 -1.71 12.99 -7.14
N ILE A 127 -2.17 13.95 -7.93
CA ILE A 127 -3.01 15.05 -7.48
C ILE A 127 -4.49 14.76 -7.69
N LYS A 128 -5.36 15.43 -6.90
CA LYS A 128 -6.83 15.21 -6.95
C LYS A 128 -7.40 15.44 -8.33
N GLN A 129 -7.01 16.54 -8.98
CA GLN A 129 -7.53 16.89 -10.32
C GLN A 129 -7.15 15.83 -11.36
N GLU A 130 -5.87 15.39 -11.40
CA GLU A 130 -5.42 14.34 -12.33
C GLU A 130 -6.22 13.04 -12.14
N PHE A 131 -6.55 12.69 -10.89
CA PHE A 131 -7.34 11.49 -10.61
C PHE A 131 -8.80 11.63 -11.08
N GLU A 132 -9.43 12.77 -10.88
CA GLU A 132 -10.80 13.02 -11.39
C GLU A 132 -10.83 13.01 -12.93
N GLU A 133 -9.84 13.61 -13.60
CA GLU A 133 -9.69 13.56 -15.06
C GLU A 133 -9.48 12.12 -15.57
N PHE A 134 -8.67 11.33 -14.87
CA PHE A 134 -8.50 9.91 -15.15
C PHE A 134 -9.82 9.15 -15.00
N MET A 135 -10.55 9.33 -13.90
CA MET A 135 -11.82 8.65 -13.66
C MET A 135 -12.91 9.03 -14.68
N ALA A 136 -12.85 10.25 -15.24
CA ALA A 136 -13.79 10.70 -16.26
C ALA A 136 -13.69 9.90 -17.57
N VAL A 137 -12.55 9.27 -17.85
CA VAL A 137 -12.30 8.49 -19.09
C VAL A 137 -12.23 6.97 -18.85
N VAL A 138 -12.12 6.52 -17.60
CA VAL A 138 -12.14 5.08 -17.25
C VAL A 138 -13.54 4.52 -17.50
N PRO A 139 -13.68 3.42 -18.27
CA PRO A 139 -14.97 2.78 -18.46
C PRO A 139 -15.59 2.33 -17.13
N PRO A 140 -16.91 2.49 -16.92
CA PRO A 140 -17.58 2.07 -15.68
C PRO A 140 -17.46 0.56 -15.38
N THR A 141 -17.18 -0.24 -16.41
CA THR A 141 -16.96 -1.69 -16.31
C THR A 141 -15.54 -2.07 -15.89
N THR A 142 -14.62 -1.11 -15.84
CA THR A 142 -13.25 -1.31 -15.39
C THR A 142 -13.15 -0.89 -13.92
N LEU A 143 -12.72 -1.82 -13.05
CA LEU A 143 -12.50 -1.53 -11.64
C LEU A 143 -11.18 -0.78 -11.45
N VAL A 144 -11.17 0.25 -10.61
CA VAL A 144 -9.95 0.96 -10.19
C VAL A 144 -9.66 0.63 -8.72
N ALA A 145 -8.49 0.06 -8.46
CA ALA A 145 -8.01 -0.23 -7.11
C ALA A 145 -7.02 0.87 -6.69
N LEU A 146 -7.45 1.77 -5.82
CA LEU A 146 -6.58 2.79 -5.20
C LEU A 146 -5.86 2.16 -4.01
N ASP A 147 -4.57 1.84 -4.19
CA ASP A 147 -3.74 1.21 -3.15
C ASP A 147 -3.09 2.28 -2.28
N GLU A 148 -3.66 2.49 -1.10
CA GLU A 148 -3.26 3.47 -0.10
C GLU A 148 -2.43 2.84 1.04
N ALA A 149 -1.55 1.88 0.74
CA ALA A 149 -0.77 1.18 1.76
C ALA A 149 0.10 2.10 2.64
N TYR A 150 0.35 3.33 2.22
CA TYR A 150 1.17 4.33 2.93
C TYR A 150 0.39 5.59 3.31
N PHE A 151 -0.93 5.56 3.27
CA PHE A 151 -1.82 6.70 3.50
C PHE A 151 -1.53 7.47 4.79
N GLU A 152 -1.21 6.79 5.89
CA GLU A 152 -1.00 7.42 7.20
C GLU A 152 0.24 8.33 7.25
N PHE A 153 1.14 8.23 6.27
CA PHE A 153 2.35 9.07 6.14
C PHE A 153 2.15 10.28 5.23
N VAL A 154 1.04 10.36 4.52
CA VAL A 154 0.71 11.46 3.62
C VAL A 154 0.52 12.76 4.42
N ARG A 155 1.11 13.84 3.92
CA ARG A 155 0.96 15.20 4.50
C ARG A 155 0.45 16.22 3.47
N THR A 156 0.57 15.92 2.17
CA THR A 156 -0.05 16.77 1.15
C THR A 156 -1.57 16.72 1.24
N GLN A 157 -2.22 17.86 1.00
CA GLN A 157 -3.68 17.95 0.93
C GLN A 157 -4.22 17.73 -0.48
N ASP A 158 -3.34 17.81 -1.48
CA ASP A 158 -3.68 17.67 -2.90
C ASP A 158 -3.39 16.26 -3.43
N THR A 159 -3.96 15.25 -2.78
CA THR A 159 -3.96 13.86 -3.27
C THR A 159 -5.32 13.21 -3.00
N PRO A 160 -5.82 12.35 -3.90
CA PRO A 160 -7.11 11.69 -3.66
C PRO A 160 -7.04 10.83 -2.40
N MET A 161 -8.11 10.85 -1.61
CA MET A 161 -8.30 9.99 -0.45
C MET A 161 -9.36 8.94 -0.73
N GLY A 162 -9.07 7.68 -0.44
CA GLY A 162 -9.98 6.56 -0.68
C GLY A 162 -11.37 6.80 -0.11
N THR A 163 -11.48 7.37 1.10
CA THR A 163 -12.77 7.70 1.73
C THR A 163 -13.59 8.75 1.00
N GLU A 164 -12.96 9.61 0.20
CA GLU A 164 -13.64 10.60 -0.64
C GLU A 164 -14.03 10.01 -2.01
N VAL A 165 -13.12 9.26 -2.63
CA VAL A 165 -13.30 8.79 -4.00
C VAL A 165 -14.27 7.61 -4.12
N VAL A 166 -14.33 6.69 -3.13
CA VAL A 166 -15.28 5.56 -3.15
C VAL A 166 -16.75 5.99 -3.00
N VAL A 167 -16.99 7.20 -2.52
CA VAL A 167 -18.35 7.76 -2.44
C VAL A 167 -18.79 8.36 -3.78
N LYS A 168 -17.83 8.85 -4.57
CA LYS A 168 -18.10 9.48 -5.87
C LYS A 168 -18.13 8.48 -7.02
N HIS A 169 -17.31 7.41 -6.95
CA HIS A 169 -17.08 6.49 -8.05
C HIS A 169 -17.41 5.06 -7.63
N GLU A 170 -18.46 4.49 -8.19
CA GLU A 170 -18.94 3.14 -7.85
C GLU A 170 -17.95 2.03 -8.25
N ASN A 171 -17.11 2.30 -9.27
CA ASN A 171 -16.09 1.39 -9.76
C ASN A 171 -14.70 1.64 -9.14
N VAL A 172 -14.63 2.31 -7.98
CA VAL A 172 -13.39 2.46 -7.19
C VAL A 172 -13.47 1.64 -5.91
N VAL A 173 -12.40 0.92 -5.61
CA VAL A 173 -12.14 0.27 -4.32
C VAL A 173 -10.82 0.76 -3.79
N ALA A 174 -10.78 1.18 -2.53
CA ALA A 174 -9.54 1.59 -1.88
C ALA A 174 -9.01 0.48 -0.96
N LEU A 175 -7.69 0.39 -0.84
CA LEU A 175 -6.97 -0.62 -0.07
C LEU A 175 -6.07 0.07 0.97
N ARG A 176 -6.11 -0.40 2.22
CA ARG A 176 -5.18 0.02 3.28
C ARG A 176 -4.65 -1.19 4.05
N THR A 177 -3.57 -0.99 4.79
CA THR A 177 -2.91 -2.08 5.50
C THR A 177 -2.52 -1.67 6.92
N PHE A 178 -2.54 -2.63 7.85
CA PHE A 178 -1.94 -2.46 9.16
C PHE A 178 -0.43 -2.77 9.19
N SER A 179 0.14 -3.17 8.04
CA SER A 179 1.55 -3.59 7.93
C SER A 179 2.55 -2.44 8.04
N LYS A 180 2.15 -1.19 7.81
CA LYS A 180 3.05 -0.02 7.72
C LYS A 180 2.97 0.84 8.97
N ALA A 181 2.21 1.89 8.98
CA ALA A 181 2.10 2.85 10.08
C ALA A 181 1.72 2.20 11.42
N TYR A 182 0.83 1.21 11.38
CA TYR A 182 0.39 0.49 12.59
C TYR A 182 1.43 -0.51 13.12
N GLY A 183 2.48 -0.85 12.35
CA GLY A 183 3.57 -1.73 12.78
C GLY A 183 3.18 -3.22 12.90
N LEU A 184 2.13 -3.66 12.19
CA LEU A 184 1.62 -5.04 12.24
C LEU A 184 2.00 -5.87 11.00
N ALA A 185 3.16 -5.63 10.41
CA ALA A 185 3.59 -6.29 9.17
C ALA A 185 3.61 -7.83 9.30
N GLY A 186 4.10 -8.37 10.42
CA GLY A 186 4.18 -9.81 10.68
C GLY A 186 2.83 -10.46 10.99
N VAL A 187 1.81 -9.68 11.36
CA VAL A 187 0.48 -10.18 11.78
C VAL A 187 -0.43 -10.47 10.60
N ARG A 188 -0.15 -9.87 9.46
CA ARG A 188 -0.85 -10.08 8.18
C ARG A 188 -2.31 -9.67 8.21
N VAL A 189 -2.61 -8.38 8.33
CA VAL A 189 -3.96 -7.83 8.24
C VAL A 189 -4.00 -6.54 7.42
N GLY A 190 -5.02 -6.41 6.58
CA GLY A 190 -5.33 -5.24 5.75
C GLY A 190 -6.81 -5.22 5.40
N TYR A 191 -7.25 -4.17 4.75
CA TYR A 191 -8.65 -4.00 4.41
C TYR A 191 -8.85 -3.28 3.08
N ALA A 192 -9.99 -3.57 2.45
CA ALA A 192 -10.51 -2.87 1.28
C ALA A 192 -11.83 -2.21 1.66
N PHE A 193 -12.15 -1.10 1.02
CA PHE A 193 -13.44 -0.44 1.20
C PHE A 193 -13.92 0.22 -0.10
N GLY A 194 -15.24 0.22 -0.30
CA GLY A 194 -15.84 0.73 -1.53
C GLY A 194 -17.30 0.34 -1.70
N ASN A 195 -17.74 0.16 -2.94
CA ASN A 195 -19.09 -0.25 -3.26
C ASN A 195 -19.44 -1.62 -2.64
N PRO A 196 -20.58 -1.76 -1.95
CA PRO A 196 -21.00 -3.03 -1.32
C PRO A 196 -21.00 -4.24 -2.27
N ALA A 197 -21.30 -4.04 -3.56
CA ALA A 197 -21.26 -5.14 -4.53
C ALA A 197 -19.85 -5.69 -4.76
N ILE A 198 -18.84 -4.80 -4.82
CA ILE A 198 -17.42 -5.18 -4.92
C ILE A 198 -16.99 -5.90 -3.65
N ILE A 199 -17.34 -5.37 -2.48
CA ILE A 199 -17.03 -5.96 -1.18
C ILE A 199 -17.66 -7.35 -1.02
N ALA A 200 -18.91 -7.51 -1.43
CA ALA A 200 -19.57 -8.81 -1.43
C ALA A 200 -18.86 -9.83 -2.37
N ALA A 201 -18.37 -9.37 -3.53
CA ALA A 201 -17.60 -10.22 -4.43
C ALA A 201 -16.24 -10.64 -3.82
N LEU A 202 -15.52 -9.73 -3.16
CA LEU A 202 -14.28 -10.03 -2.44
C LEU A 202 -14.53 -11.10 -1.35
N ASN A 203 -15.60 -10.97 -0.58
CA ASN A 203 -15.94 -11.90 0.48
C ASN A 203 -16.26 -13.32 -0.04
N LYS A 204 -16.73 -13.47 -1.30
CA LYS A 204 -16.98 -14.77 -1.92
C LYS A 204 -15.72 -15.56 -2.25
N VAL A 205 -14.59 -14.87 -2.52
CA VAL A 205 -13.31 -15.50 -2.85
C VAL A 205 -12.32 -15.45 -1.67
N ALA A 206 -12.73 -14.88 -0.55
CA ALA A 206 -11.92 -14.82 0.66
C ALA A 206 -11.66 -16.24 1.23
N ILE A 207 -10.45 -16.46 1.70
CA ILE A 207 -10.12 -17.70 2.42
C ILE A 207 -10.89 -17.71 3.74
N PRO A 208 -11.69 -18.73 4.04
CA PRO A 208 -12.38 -18.85 5.32
C PRO A 208 -11.39 -18.75 6.49
N PHE A 209 -11.71 -17.98 7.52
CA PHE A 209 -10.85 -17.76 8.68
C PHE A 209 -9.48 -17.12 8.32
N GLY A 210 -9.35 -16.46 7.18
CA GLY A 210 -8.09 -15.96 6.64
C GLY A 210 -7.41 -14.85 7.46
N VAL A 211 -8.16 -14.17 8.35
CA VAL A 211 -7.61 -13.20 9.31
C VAL A 211 -7.66 -13.82 10.70
N SER A 212 -6.49 -14.12 11.28
CA SER A 212 -6.37 -14.79 12.57
C SER A 212 -6.96 -13.97 13.73
N ALA A 213 -7.32 -14.63 14.85
CA ALA A 213 -7.79 -13.94 16.05
C ALA A 213 -6.75 -12.92 16.57
N VAL A 214 -5.48 -13.26 16.50
CA VAL A 214 -4.37 -12.36 16.88
C VAL A 214 -4.34 -11.12 15.99
N ALA A 215 -4.55 -11.31 14.68
CA ALA A 215 -4.58 -10.20 13.72
C ALA A 215 -5.81 -9.29 13.94
N GLN A 216 -6.98 -9.89 14.18
CA GLN A 216 -8.21 -9.14 14.46
C GLN A 216 -8.06 -8.29 15.73
N ALA A 217 -7.60 -8.89 16.82
CA ALA A 217 -7.40 -8.20 18.10
C ALA A 217 -6.37 -7.06 18.00
N GLY A 218 -5.22 -7.33 17.37
CA GLY A 218 -4.17 -6.33 17.18
C GLY A 218 -4.61 -5.15 16.32
N ALA A 219 -5.39 -5.40 15.25
CA ALA A 219 -5.91 -4.36 14.38
C ALA A 219 -6.95 -3.48 15.09
N ILE A 220 -7.91 -4.09 15.81
CA ILE A 220 -8.93 -3.35 16.59
C ILE A 220 -8.26 -2.45 17.62
N ALA A 221 -7.32 -2.98 18.42
CA ALA A 221 -6.61 -2.21 19.41
C ALA A 221 -5.76 -1.07 18.80
N SER A 222 -5.22 -1.30 17.59
CA SER A 222 -4.47 -0.28 16.86
C SER A 222 -5.33 0.89 16.39
N LEU A 223 -6.55 0.64 15.93
CA LEU A 223 -7.48 1.69 15.53
C LEU A 223 -7.88 2.62 16.70
N ALA A 224 -7.93 2.09 17.92
CA ALA A 224 -8.19 2.89 19.11
C ALA A 224 -7.02 3.81 19.49
N GLY A 225 -5.80 3.56 18.99
CA GLY A 225 -4.58 4.29 19.32
C GLY A 225 -4.24 5.44 18.36
N ALA A 226 -5.21 6.18 17.84
CA ALA A 226 -5.01 7.22 16.81
C ALA A 226 -3.97 8.30 17.19
N ALA A 227 -3.92 8.73 18.46
CA ALA A 227 -2.93 9.73 18.91
C ALA A 227 -1.49 9.17 18.84
N GLN A 228 -1.27 7.94 19.29
CA GLN A 228 0.03 7.27 19.20
C GLN A 228 0.45 7.01 17.75
N LEU A 229 -0.50 6.67 16.90
CA LEU A 229 -0.26 6.49 15.47
C LEU A 229 0.22 7.81 14.85
N LEU A 230 -0.46 8.91 15.15
CA LEU A 230 -0.11 10.24 14.63
C LEU A 230 1.29 10.66 15.08
N GLU A 231 1.63 10.48 16.36
CA GLU A 231 2.96 10.78 16.91
C GLU A 231 4.06 10.00 16.16
N ARG A 232 3.91 8.68 16.02
CA ARG A 232 4.87 7.84 15.29
C ARG A 232 5.00 8.21 13.81
N THR A 233 3.89 8.46 13.13
CA THR A 233 3.94 8.85 11.71
C THR A 233 4.54 10.24 11.53
N ASN A 234 4.34 11.18 12.46
CA ASN A 234 4.99 12.48 12.42
C ASN A 234 6.51 12.38 12.60
N GLU A 235 6.99 11.54 13.52
CA GLU A 235 8.43 11.26 13.66
C GLU A 235 9.00 10.68 12.37
N THR A 236 8.37 9.61 11.84
CA THR A 236 8.80 8.98 10.58
C THR A 236 8.84 9.98 9.42
N VAL A 237 7.83 10.85 9.28
CA VAL A 237 7.76 11.89 8.24
C VAL A 237 8.89 12.89 8.40
N SER A 238 9.14 13.38 9.62
CA SER A 238 10.25 14.30 9.91
C SER A 238 11.60 13.71 9.52
N GLU A 239 11.84 12.44 9.91
CA GLU A 239 13.08 11.74 9.60
C GLU A 239 13.19 11.39 8.10
N ARG A 240 12.10 11.01 7.46
CA ARG A 240 12.04 10.80 6.00
C ARG A 240 12.50 12.04 5.25
N ASP A 241 11.93 13.19 5.61
CA ASP A 241 12.26 14.46 4.93
C ASP A 241 13.70 14.90 5.22
N ARG A 242 14.24 14.61 6.41
CA ARG A 242 15.64 14.81 6.76
C ARG A 242 16.57 13.94 5.93
N VAL A 243 16.27 12.65 5.83
CA VAL A 243 17.03 11.69 5.03
C VAL A 243 16.98 12.07 3.55
N ALA A 244 15.80 12.37 3.00
CA ALA A 244 15.64 12.76 1.60
C ALA A 244 16.53 13.96 1.23
N ARG A 245 16.52 15.02 2.05
CA ARG A 245 17.37 16.20 1.84
C ARG A 245 18.86 15.87 1.91
N ALA A 246 19.25 15.02 2.87
CA ALA A 246 20.67 14.70 3.09
C ALA A 246 21.30 13.92 1.93
N ILE A 247 20.52 13.07 1.26
CA ILE A 247 21.05 12.21 0.17
C ILE A 247 20.61 12.64 -1.23
N GLY A 248 19.84 13.75 -1.35
CA GLY A 248 19.33 14.21 -2.64
C GLY A 248 18.26 13.27 -3.23
N ALA A 249 17.51 12.56 -2.39
CA ALA A 249 16.42 11.69 -2.84
C ALA A 249 15.17 12.47 -3.23
N ILE A 250 14.28 11.85 -3.99
CA ILE A 250 13.00 12.43 -4.38
C ILE A 250 12.12 12.63 -3.13
N PRO A 251 11.40 13.77 -3.01
CA PRO A 251 10.39 13.97 -1.97
C PRO A 251 9.36 12.85 -1.95
N SER A 252 9.02 12.36 -0.77
CA SER A 252 8.15 11.20 -0.58
C SER A 252 7.00 11.49 0.38
N GLU A 253 5.87 10.85 0.15
CA GLU A 253 4.69 10.83 1.02
C GLU A 253 4.46 9.43 1.66
N ALA A 254 5.48 8.55 1.58
CA ALA A 254 5.50 7.23 2.21
C ALA A 254 6.43 7.18 3.44
N ASN A 255 6.72 5.99 3.98
CA ASN A 255 7.74 5.79 5.04
C ASN A 255 9.10 5.36 4.46
N PHE A 256 9.43 5.80 3.28
CA PHE A 256 10.71 5.54 2.61
C PHE A 256 11.01 6.69 1.66
N VAL A 257 12.26 6.75 1.22
CA VAL A 257 12.71 7.67 0.16
C VAL A 257 13.20 6.87 -1.04
N TRP A 258 13.13 7.47 -2.21
CA TRP A 258 13.58 6.90 -3.47
C TRP A 258 14.77 7.68 -4.00
N LEU A 259 15.89 6.98 -4.17
CA LEU A 259 17.09 7.51 -4.79
C LEU A 259 17.26 6.90 -6.19
N PRO A 260 16.92 7.62 -7.27
CA PRO A 260 17.13 7.15 -8.62
C PRO A 260 18.60 6.91 -8.90
N THR A 261 18.92 5.86 -9.67
CA THR A 261 20.28 5.59 -10.15
C THR A 261 20.31 5.50 -11.67
N LYS A 262 21.47 5.76 -12.25
CA LYS A 262 21.64 5.73 -13.71
C LYS A 262 21.59 4.30 -14.27
N THR A 263 22.02 3.32 -13.48
CA THR A 263 22.09 1.92 -13.90
C THR A 263 21.71 0.98 -12.75
N THR A 264 21.29 -0.23 -13.11
CA THR A 264 21.02 -1.32 -12.14
C THR A 264 22.27 -1.67 -11.33
N GLU A 265 23.46 -1.66 -11.96
CA GLU A 265 24.73 -1.93 -11.30
C GLU A 265 25.04 -0.89 -10.22
N THR A 266 24.79 0.39 -10.48
CA THR A 266 24.97 1.47 -9.50
C THR A 266 24.05 1.24 -8.29
N ALA A 267 22.79 0.86 -8.50
CA ALA A 267 21.85 0.57 -7.42
C ALA A 267 22.29 -0.63 -6.58
N ALA A 268 22.74 -1.71 -7.23
CA ALA A 268 23.21 -2.92 -6.56
C ALA A 268 24.49 -2.65 -5.75
N THR A 269 25.46 -1.92 -6.33
CA THR A 269 26.71 -1.54 -5.66
C THR A 269 26.43 -0.71 -4.42
N LEU A 270 25.57 0.31 -4.53
CA LEU A 270 25.19 1.15 -3.40
C LEU A 270 24.51 0.35 -2.28
N ALA A 271 23.60 -0.55 -2.64
CA ALA A 271 22.94 -1.41 -1.66
C ALA A 271 23.94 -2.35 -0.95
N GLN A 272 24.93 -2.88 -1.67
CA GLN A 272 25.97 -3.72 -1.09
C GLN A 272 26.88 -2.92 -0.15
N GLN A 273 27.34 -1.74 -0.56
CA GLN A 273 28.18 -0.87 0.28
C GLN A 273 27.47 -0.49 1.59
N LEU A 274 26.17 -0.18 1.54
CA LEU A 274 25.38 0.07 2.74
C LEU A 274 25.22 -1.20 3.59
N ALA A 275 25.02 -2.36 2.98
CA ALA A 275 24.93 -3.64 3.69
C ALA A 275 26.23 -3.97 4.42
N ASP A 276 27.40 -3.69 3.85
CA ASP A 276 28.71 -3.85 4.47
C ASP A 276 28.88 -2.94 5.72
N GLN A 277 28.14 -1.83 5.77
CA GLN A 277 28.01 -0.95 6.95
C GLN A 277 26.86 -1.39 7.91
N GLY A 278 26.23 -2.54 7.65
CA GLY A 278 25.13 -3.07 8.45
C GLY A 278 23.79 -2.36 8.25
N VAL A 279 23.58 -1.71 7.10
CA VAL A 279 22.31 -1.05 6.71
C VAL A 279 21.75 -1.71 5.47
N ILE A 280 20.57 -2.32 5.61
CA ILE A 280 19.91 -3.02 4.51
C ILE A 280 18.91 -2.08 3.83
N VAL A 281 19.10 -1.87 2.54
CA VAL A 281 18.20 -1.10 1.65
C VAL A 281 17.72 -1.98 0.50
N ARG A 282 16.72 -1.53 -0.26
CA ARG A 282 16.23 -2.30 -1.39
C ARG A 282 16.65 -1.68 -2.72
N ALA A 283 17.50 -2.39 -3.44
CA ALA A 283 17.85 -2.05 -4.82
C ALA A 283 16.78 -2.50 -5.81
N PHE A 284 16.56 -1.66 -6.81
CA PHE A 284 15.74 -1.91 -8.00
C PHE A 284 16.59 -1.55 -9.23
N PRO A 285 16.23 -1.99 -10.44
CA PRO A 285 16.95 -1.60 -11.65
C PRO A 285 17.07 -0.08 -11.85
N GLU A 286 16.09 0.68 -11.37
CA GLU A 286 15.98 2.12 -11.58
C GLU A 286 16.44 2.97 -10.39
N GLY A 287 16.80 2.35 -9.25
CA GLY A 287 17.18 3.10 -8.05
C GLY A 287 17.19 2.29 -6.77
N VAL A 288 17.32 2.99 -5.66
CA VAL A 288 17.35 2.39 -4.32
C VAL A 288 16.23 2.98 -3.46
N ARG A 289 15.43 2.11 -2.82
CA ARG A 289 14.46 2.51 -1.82
C ARG A 289 15.03 2.34 -0.41
N ILE A 290 15.05 3.40 0.35
CA ILE A 290 15.51 3.45 1.73
C ILE A 290 14.29 3.62 2.63
N THR A 291 13.96 2.62 3.43
CA THR A 291 12.88 2.70 4.43
C THR A 291 13.36 3.54 5.62
N VAL A 292 12.51 4.45 6.07
CA VAL A 292 12.76 5.32 7.22
C VAL A 292 11.73 5.02 8.31
N THR A 293 12.16 4.93 9.55
CA THR A 293 11.32 4.61 10.71
C THR A 293 11.41 5.70 11.77
N ASP A 294 12.46 5.72 12.57
CA ASP A 294 12.69 6.63 13.69
C ASP A 294 14.04 7.35 13.57
N HIS A 295 14.29 8.23 14.54
CA HIS A 295 15.50 9.05 14.59
C HIS A 295 16.79 8.21 14.70
N ALA A 296 16.78 7.12 15.47
CA ALA A 296 17.97 6.29 15.70
C ALA A 296 18.38 5.55 14.42
N GLU A 297 17.42 4.92 13.74
CA GLU A 297 17.67 4.23 12.46
C GLU A 297 18.06 5.23 11.35
N ALA A 298 17.43 6.40 11.28
CA ALA A 298 17.80 7.44 10.34
C ALA A 298 19.23 7.94 10.54
N ASN A 299 19.68 8.14 11.80
CA ASN A 299 21.06 8.51 12.10
C ASN A 299 22.06 7.41 11.71
N ARG A 300 21.72 6.15 11.97
CA ARG A 300 22.55 5.00 11.55
C ARG A 300 22.70 4.95 10.03
N PHE A 301 21.60 5.11 9.31
CA PHE A 301 21.63 5.19 7.85
C PHE A 301 22.51 6.32 7.35
N LEU A 302 22.33 7.56 7.88
CA LEU A 302 23.12 8.72 7.44
C LEU A 302 24.61 8.61 7.77
N ALA A 303 24.97 7.95 8.90
CA ALA A 303 26.35 7.66 9.21
C ALA A 303 26.98 6.70 8.19
N ALA A 304 26.27 5.61 7.84
CA ALA A 304 26.70 4.66 6.82
C ALA A 304 26.78 5.33 5.43
N TRP A 305 25.79 6.15 5.07
CA TRP A 305 25.79 6.91 3.82
C TRP A 305 27.02 7.80 3.69
N ASN A 306 27.33 8.59 4.72
CA ASN A 306 28.49 9.48 4.72
C ASN A 306 29.83 8.73 4.59
N SER A 307 29.93 7.52 5.16
CA SER A 307 31.15 6.72 5.08
C SER A 307 31.44 6.13 3.70
N ILE A 308 30.41 5.97 2.85
CA ILE A 308 30.55 5.41 1.50
C ILE A 308 30.56 6.46 0.39
N THR A 309 30.25 7.73 0.71
CA THR A 309 30.15 8.84 -0.26
C THR A 309 31.27 9.87 -0.10
N GLN A 310 32.10 9.74 0.91
CA GLN A 310 33.35 10.51 1.10
C GLN A 310 34.49 9.83 0.35
#